data_275ee973ab5768d1ae3223f310129d07
#
_entry.id   275ee973ab5768d1ae3223f310129d07
#
_cell.length_a   1.000
_cell.length_b   1.000
_cell.length_c   1.000
_cell.angle_alpha   90.00
_cell.angle_beta   90.00
_cell.angle_gamma   90.00
#
_symmetry.space_group_name_H-M   'P 1'
#
loop_
_entity.id
_entity.type
_entity.pdbx_description
1 polymer ?
#
loop_
_entity_poly.entity_id
_entity_poly.type
_entity_poly.pdbx_seq_one_letter_code
_entity_poly.pdbx_strand_id
1 'polypeptide(L)'
;MEHDLTNPLGARRRTLITGAGGQLGHALVQAFGGDELLALDRAGWDVRQVAPPLPWTPDLALHAAAWTNVDGAEDDPQGAAAANVGGTAHVAALGAPLVAFSSDYVFDGAKAGAYVESDAPAPLSAYGRSKLHGEAAAGERAWVVRSSWLFGETGHNFVRTMLRLGAERHEVAVVDDQRGCPTYVGHLADATRELVDAGAGFGVWHLAAAGDCTWADLAEAVFEDGGLDCRVRRITTVEFGAKAPRPRTSILRSEKGAPELPYWRDGLRACLAALGYG
;
A
#
# COMPACT_ATOMS: atom_id res chain seq x y z
N MET A 1 19.56 -20.04 -9.70
CA MET A 1 20.33 -19.89 -8.45
C MET A 1 19.31 -19.61 -7.37
N GLU A 2 19.00 -20.61 -6.54
CA GLU A 2 18.14 -20.44 -5.37
C GLU A 2 18.80 -19.43 -4.43
N HIS A 3 18.14 -18.34 -4.16
CA HIS A 3 18.56 -17.38 -3.15
C HIS A 3 18.17 -17.95 -1.79
N ASP A 4 19.07 -18.72 -1.19
CA ASP A 4 18.94 -19.16 0.20
C ASP A 4 18.99 -17.93 1.12
N LEU A 5 17.84 -17.47 1.59
CA LEU A 5 17.69 -16.41 2.57
C LEU A 5 17.82 -16.96 4.01
N THR A 6 18.13 -18.25 4.19
CA THR A 6 18.39 -18.83 5.49
C THR A 6 19.84 -18.59 5.89
N ASN A 7 20.03 -17.84 6.97
CA ASN A 7 21.33 -17.64 7.58
C ASN A 7 21.82 -18.98 8.18
N PRO A 8 23.01 -19.53 7.80
CA PRO A 8 23.47 -20.87 8.15
C PRO A 8 23.77 -21.09 9.65
N LEU A 9 23.55 -20.11 10.52
CA LEU A 9 23.87 -20.19 11.95
C LEU A 9 22.64 -20.11 12.88
N GLY A 10 21.42 -20.26 12.38
CA GLY A 10 20.21 -20.11 13.21
C GLY A 10 19.97 -18.68 13.71
N ALA A 11 20.70 -17.70 13.21
CA ALA A 11 20.47 -16.28 13.50
C ALA A 11 19.18 -15.81 12.80
N ARG A 12 18.44 -14.94 13.48
CA ARG A 12 17.26 -14.30 12.88
C ARG A 12 17.65 -13.41 11.72
N ARG A 13 16.85 -13.40 10.64
CA ARG A 13 17.00 -12.46 9.54
C ARG A 13 16.92 -11.01 10.06
N ARG A 14 17.84 -10.16 9.67
CA ARG A 14 17.87 -8.74 10.04
C ARG A 14 17.05 -7.96 9.04
N THR A 15 15.87 -7.52 9.46
CA THR A 15 14.91 -6.85 8.59
C THR A 15 14.76 -5.39 8.99
N LEU A 16 15.08 -4.49 8.05
CA LEU A 16 14.82 -3.06 8.16
C LEU A 16 13.41 -2.75 7.66
N ILE A 17 12.64 -2.01 8.44
CA ILE A 17 11.33 -1.47 8.03
C ILE A 17 11.38 0.04 8.09
N THR A 18 11.19 0.74 6.96
CA THR A 18 11.05 2.19 6.92
C THR A 18 9.58 2.58 6.82
N GLY A 19 9.21 3.71 7.43
CA GLY A 19 7.81 4.11 7.53
C GLY A 19 7.01 3.28 8.55
N ALA A 20 7.67 2.74 9.56
CA ALA A 20 7.08 1.87 10.58
C ALA A 20 5.91 2.52 11.35
N GLY A 21 5.86 3.85 11.46
CA GLY A 21 4.74 4.58 12.07
C GLY A 21 3.50 4.71 11.17
N GLY A 22 3.57 4.30 9.89
CA GLY A 22 2.43 4.28 8.96
C GLY A 22 1.57 3.03 9.11
N GLN A 23 0.36 3.05 8.51
CA GLN A 23 -0.57 1.91 8.60
C GLN A 23 0.04 0.58 8.09
N LEU A 24 0.67 0.58 6.92
CA LEU A 24 1.33 -0.61 6.38
C LEU A 24 2.59 -0.97 7.18
N GLY A 25 3.41 0.03 7.57
CA GLY A 25 4.61 -0.21 8.38
C GLY A 25 4.31 -0.90 9.70
N HIS A 26 3.22 -0.51 10.36
CA HIS A 26 2.75 -1.17 11.58
C HIS A 26 2.37 -2.65 11.35
N ALA A 27 1.63 -2.94 10.29
CA ALA A 27 1.27 -4.31 9.93
C ALA A 27 2.51 -5.17 9.57
N LEU A 28 3.49 -4.59 8.86
CA LEU A 28 4.75 -5.27 8.54
C LEU A 28 5.57 -5.61 9.79
N VAL A 29 5.62 -4.72 10.79
CA VAL A 29 6.28 -5.01 12.06
C VAL A 29 5.67 -6.25 12.72
N GLN A 30 4.36 -6.41 12.66
CA GLN A 30 3.67 -7.59 13.20
C GLN A 30 3.96 -8.85 12.37
N ALA A 31 3.77 -8.78 11.05
CA ALA A 31 3.97 -9.92 10.16
C ALA A 31 5.42 -10.44 10.17
N PHE A 32 6.41 -9.57 10.33
CA PHE A 32 7.83 -9.91 10.39
C PHE A 32 8.39 -10.03 11.81
N GLY A 33 7.55 -10.11 12.84
CA GLY A 33 7.95 -10.16 14.25
C GLY A 33 8.88 -11.32 14.65
N GLY A 34 9.04 -12.34 13.78
CA GLY A 34 10.03 -13.42 13.96
C GLY A 34 11.47 -13.02 13.62
N ASP A 35 11.66 -11.93 12.88
CA ASP A 35 12.96 -11.40 12.46
C ASP A 35 13.62 -10.55 13.55
N GLU A 36 14.91 -10.21 13.39
CA GLU A 36 15.56 -9.14 14.14
C GLU A 36 15.22 -7.80 13.45
N LEU A 37 14.28 -7.04 14.04
CA LEU A 37 13.71 -5.87 13.39
C LEU A 37 14.42 -4.58 13.75
N LEU A 38 14.69 -3.73 12.74
CA LEU A 38 14.93 -2.30 12.89
C LEU A 38 13.78 -1.55 12.22
N ALA A 39 12.83 -1.09 13.02
CA ALA A 39 11.64 -0.40 12.54
C ALA A 39 11.81 1.11 12.72
N LEU A 40 11.94 1.85 11.62
CA LEU A 40 12.18 3.29 11.61
C LEU A 40 10.95 4.03 11.07
N ASP A 41 10.43 4.93 11.86
CA ASP A 41 9.45 5.92 11.42
C ASP A 41 10.17 7.17 10.84
N ARG A 42 9.42 8.22 10.54
CA ARG A 42 9.98 9.45 9.98
C ARG A 42 10.93 10.19 10.94
N ALA A 43 10.77 10.03 12.25
CA ALA A 43 11.66 10.64 13.23
C ALA A 43 13.00 9.88 13.30
N GLY A 44 12.96 8.56 13.15
CA GLY A 44 14.15 7.71 13.10
C GLY A 44 14.90 7.82 11.76
N TRP A 45 14.19 7.96 10.66
CA TRP A 45 14.76 8.21 9.33
C TRP A 45 13.75 8.87 8.39
N ASP A 46 13.95 10.17 8.11
CA ASP A 46 13.32 10.79 6.97
C ASP A 46 14.00 10.29 5.68
N VAL A 47 13.35 9.39 4.98
CA VAL A 47 13.90 8.71 3.80
C VAL A 47 14.28 9.65 2.65
N ARG A 48 13.84 10.92 2.66
CA ARG A 48 14.29 11.95 1.73
C ARG A 48 15.78 12.32 1.93
N GLN A 49 16.36 11.89 3.04
CA GLN A 49 17.78 12.05 3.37
C GLN A 49 18.50 10.71 3.22
N VAL A 50 19.79 10.75 3.06
CA VAL A 50 20.66 9.56 3.09
C VAL A 50 20.45 8.78 4.40
N ALA A 51 20.59 7.46 4.33
CA ALA A 51 20.39 6.60 5.49
C ALA A 51 21.31 7.00 6.65
N PRO A 52 20.78 7.05 7.89
CA PRO A 52 21.61 7.20 9.06
C PRO A 52 22.49 5.96 9.26
N PRO A 53 23.52 6.02 10.10
CA PRO A 53 24.26 4.83 10.51
C PRO A 53 23.31 3.79 11.10
N LEU A 54 23.29 2.58 10.52
CA LEU A 54 22.48 1.47 11.01
C LEU A 54 23.31 0.58 11.94
N PRO A 55 22.70 -0.07 12.94
CA PRO A 55 23.40 -0.94 13.89
C PRO A 55 23.97 -2.20 13.21
N TRP A 56 23.42 -2.56 12.05
CA TRP A 56 23.84 -3.70 11.23
C TRP A 56 23.42 -3.54 9.76
N THR A 57 24.03 -4.31 8.88
CA THR A 57 23.60 -4.40 7.49
C THR A 57 22.33 -5.24 7.41
N PRO A 58 21.22 -4.75 6.82
CA PRO A 58 20.00 -5.54 6.68
C PRO A 58 20.17 -6.70 5.69
N ASP A 59 19.54 -7.83 6.00
CA ASP A 59 19.38 -8.97 5.09
C ASP A 59 18.15 -8.76 4.18
N LEU A 60 17.20 -7.92 4.63
CA LEU A 60 15.98 -7.54 3.92
C LEU A 60 15.59 -6.11 4.30
N ALA A 61 15.12 -5.32 3.34
CA ALA A 61 14.52 -4.01 3.59
C ALA A 61 13.06 -4.00 3.11
N LEU A 62 12.15 -3.53 3.98
CA LEU A 62 10.74 -3.31 3.69
C LEU A 62 10.48 -1.80 3.69
N HIS A 63 10.27 -1.22 2.50
CA HIS A 63 10.15 0.23 2.32
C HIS A 63 8.69 0.65 2.24
N ALA A 64 8.06 0.91 3.40
CA ALA A 64 6.68 1.41 3.50
C ALA A 64 6.57 2.93 3.67
N ALA A 65 7.70 3.65 3.80
CA ALA A 65 7.69 5.10 3.83
C ALA A 65 7.36 5.67 2.45
N ALA A 66 6.34 6.53 2.38
CA ALA A 66 5.92 7.15 1.12
C ALA A 66 5.19 8.48 1.35
N TRP A 67 5.20 9.32 0.34
CA TRP A 67 4.21 10.39 0.18
C TRP A 67 2.91 9.77 -0.35
N THR A 68 1.81 9.87 0.40
CA THR A 68 0.51 9.24 0.08
C THR A 68 -0.61 10.24 -0.18
N ASN A 69 -0.39 11.53 0.04
CA ASN A 69 -1.37 12.57 -0.27
C ASN A 69 -1.41 12.82 -1.78
N VAL A 70 -2.42 12.23 -2.45
CA VAL A 70 -2.58 12.27 -3.90
C VAL A 70 -2.80 13.69 -4.42
N ASP A 71 -3.71 14.44 -3.79
CA ASP A 71 -3.99 15.84 -4.18
C ASP A 71 -2.82 16.77 -3.84
N GLY A 72 -2.18 16.57 -2.68
CA GLY A 72 -1.00 17.32 -2.28
C GLY A 72 0.22 17.08 -3.19
N ALA A 73 0.28 15.95 -3.90
CA ALA A 73 1.34 15.71 -4.88
C ALA A 73 1.20 16.58 -6.14
N GLU A 74 -0.01 17.04 -6.47
CA GLU A 74 -0.21 18.03 -7.54
C GLU A 74 0.26 19.43 -7.11
N ASP A 75 0.25 19.73 -5.80
CA ASP A 75 0.77 20.98 -5.25
C ASP A 75 2.29 20.99 -5.10
N ASP A 76 2.85 19.82 -4.70
CA ASP A 76 4.29 19.62 -4.48
C ASP A 76 4.79 18.32 -5.13
N PRO A 77 4.89 18.29 -6.49
CA PRO A 77 5.40 17.12 -7.20
C PRO A 77 6.87 16.80 -6.85
N GLN A 78 7.65 17.83 -6.50
CA GLN A 78 9.06 17.64 -6.11
C GLN A 78 9.17 16.97 -4.73
N GLY A 79 8.36 17.39 -3.76
CA GLY A 79 8.28 16.73 -2.45
C GLY A 79 7.80 15.29 -2.56
N ALA A 80 6.80 15.02 -3.40
CA ALA A 80 6.34 13.67 -3.70
C ALA A 80 7.45 12.81 -4.33
N ALA A 81 8.20 13.36 -5.31
CA ALA A 81 9.34 12.68 -5.92
C ALA A 81 10.50 12.47 -4.93
N ALA A 82 10.82 13.46 -4.11
CA ALA A 82 11.86 13.33 -3.09
C ALA A 82 11.57 12.17 -2.11
N ALA A 83 10.30 11.99 -1.72
CA ALA A 83 9.89 10.89 -0.83
C ALA A 83 9.81 9.54 -1.57
N ASN A 84 9.11 9.49 -2.71
CA ASN A 84 8.78 8.23 -3.38
C ASN A 84 9.90 7.72 -4.30
N VAL A 85 10.70 8.61 -4.90
CA VAL A 85 11.83 8.23 -5.76
C VAL A 85 13.14 8.28 -4.97
N GLY A 86 13.46 9.44 -4.41
CA GLY A 86 14.68 9.64 -3.62
C GLY A 86 14.73 8.70 -2.40
N GLY A 87 13.61 8.60 -1.67
CA GLY A 87 13.50 7.69 -0.52
C GLY A 87 13.74 6.24 -0.90
N THR A 88 13.11 5.76 -1.98
CA THR A 88 13.34 4.39 -2.46
C THR A 88 14.81 4.18 -2.89
N ALA A 89 15.41 5.15 -3.59
CA ALA A 89 16.82 5.08 -3.99
C ALA A 89 17.77 5.00 -2.77
N HIS A 90 17.50 5.78 -1.70
CA HIS A 90 18.30 5.73 -0.47
C HIS A 90 18.21 4.37 0.23
N VAL A 91 17.03 3.73 0.26
CA VAL A 91 16.88 2.38 0.82
C VAL A 91 17.55 1.33 -0.07
N ALA A 92 17.38 1.41 -1.39
CA ALA A 92 18.04 0.52 -2.35
C ALA A 92 19.57 0.59 -2.26
N ALA A 93 20.13 1.77 -1.99
CA ALA A 93 21.57 1.99 -1.82
C ALA A 93 22.17 1.23 -0.62
N LEU A 94 21.36 0.70 0.32
CA LEU A 94 21.83 -0.20 1.38
C LEU A 94 22.30 -1.57 0.86
N GLY A 95 21.94 -1.92 -0.40
CA GLY A 95 22.36 -3.16 -1.06
C GLY A 95 21.63 -4.43 -0.62
N ALA A 96 20.73 -4.36 0.34
CA ALA A 96 19.86 -5.47 0.73
C ALA A 96 18.77 -5.74 -0.32
N PRO A 97 18.25 -6.99 -0.43
CA PRO A 97 16.99 -7.24 -1.10
C PRO A 97 15.91 -6.31 -0.56
N LEU A 98 15.10 -5.73 -1.47
CA LEU A 98 14.15 -4.68 -1.14
C LEU A 98 12.72 -5.09 -1.49
N VAL A 99 11.78 -4.91 -0.57
CA VAL A 99 10.35 -4.83 -0.89
C VAL A 99 9.96 -3.35 -0.95
N ALA A 100 9.62 -2.88 -2.16
CA ALA A 100 9.15 -1.51 -2.40
C ALA A 100 7.65 -1.52 -2.69
N PHE A 101 6.86 -0.81 -1.87
CA PHE A 101 5.41 -0.76 -2.07
C PHE A 101 5.05 0.35 -3.05
N SER A 102 4.32 -0.02 -4.11
CA SER A 102 3.79 0.86 -5.15
C SER A 102 2.27 0.96 -5.07
N SER A 103 1.62 1.43 -6.13
CA SER A 103 0.20 1.72 -6.17
C SER A 103 -0.42 1.36 -7.51
N ASP A 104 -1.72 1.06 -7.48
CA ASP A 104 -2.60 0.98 -8.64
C ASP A 104 -2.67 2.29 -9.46
N TYR A 105 -2.32 3.44 -8.88
CA TYR A 105 -2.27 4.75 -9.55
C TYR A 105 -1.13 4.89 -10.58
N VAL A 106 -0.32 3.85 -10.76
CA VAL A 106 0.60 3.77 -11.91
C VAL A 106 -0.13 3.51 -13.23
N PHE A 107 -1.41 3.17 -13.18
CA PHE A 107 -2.26 2.93 -14.35
C PHE A 107 -3.22 4.09 -14.61
N ASP A 108 -3.69 4.22 -15.87
CA ASP A 108 -4.60 5.28 -16.32
C ASP A 108 -6.10 4.99 -16.05
N GLY A 109 -6.44 3.74 -15.76
CA GLY A 109 -7.84 3.35 -15.54
C GLY A 109 -8.67 3.21 -16.80
N ALA A 110 -8.06 3.18 -17.99
CA ALA A 110 -8.76 3.05 -19.27
C ALA A 110 -9.03 1.60 -19.69
N LYS A 111 -8.33 0.63 -19.07
CA LYS A 111 -8.50 -0.79 -19.39
C LYS A 111 -9.87 -1.31 -18.93
N ALA A 112 -10.55 -2.03 -19.78
CA ALA A 112 -11.73 -2.81 -19.41
C ALA A 112 -11.28 -4.07 -18.65
N GLY A 113 -11.52 -4.12 -17.34
CA GLY A 113 -11.11 -5.23 -16.46
C GLY A 113 -9.89 -4.93 -15.60
N ALA A 114 -9.30 -5.98 -15.04
CA ALA A 114 -8.18 -5.84 -14.13
C ALA A 114 -6.85 -5.59 -14.86
N TYR A 115 -5.98 -4.81 -14.24
CA TYR A 115 -4.58 -4.68 -14.62
C TYR A 115 -3.76 -5.83 -14.05
N VAL A 116 -2.84 -6.34 -14.86
CA VAL A 116 -1.87 -7.38 -14.49
C VAL A 116 -0.45 -6.83 -14.59
N GLU A 117 0.54 -7.57 -14.09
CA GLU A 117 1.93 -7.09 -13.97
C GLU A 117 2.55 -6.72 -15.31
N SER A 118 2.15 -7.39 -16.42
CA SER A 118 2.64 -7.11 -17.78
C SER A 118 1.99 -5.91 -18.46
N ASP A 119 0.91 -5.34 -17.89
CA ASP A 119 0.29 -4.14 -18.46
C ASP A 119 1.21 -2.92 -18.32
N ALA A 120 1.29 -2.13 -19.39
CA ALA A 120 2.11 -0.93 -19.42
C ALA A 120 1.54 0.15 -18.47
N PRO A 121 2.34 0.71 -17.55
CA PRO A 121 1.92 1.82 -16.72
C PRO A 121 1.70 3.12 -17.52
N ALA A 122 0.69 3.90 -17.14
CA ALA A 122 0.37 5.21 -17.72
C ALA A 122 -0.25 6.15 -16.67
N PRO A 123 0.50 6.60 -15.64
CA PRO A 123 -0.04 7.32 -14.51
C PRO A 123 -0.60 8.69 -14.89
N LEU A 124 -1.81 9.00 -14.40
CA LEU A 124 -2.49 10.27 -14.66
C LEU A 124 -2.00 11.42 -13.77
N SER A 125 -1.70 11.12 -12.48
CA SER A 125 -1.40 12.11 -11.45
C SER A 125 0.10 12.23 -11.15
N ALA A 126 0.50 13.33 -10.50
CA ALA A 126 1.86 13.52 -10.00
C ALA A 126 2.22 12.42 -8.97
N TYR A 127 1.27 12.02 -8.12
CA TYR A 127 1.44 10.90 -7.21
C TYR A 127 1.76 9.59 -7.97
N GLY A 128 0.92 9.21 -8.94
CA GLY A 128 1.12 8.00 -9.74
C GLY A 128 2.48 8.00 -10.46
N ARG A 129 2.87 9.14 -11.06
CA ARG A 129 4.20 9.30 -11.66
C ARG A 129 5.33 9.12 -10.66
N SER A 130 5.21 9.69 -9.45
CA SER A 130 6.23 9.53 -8.40
C SER A 130 6.36 8.08 -7.93
N LYS A 131 5.24 7.35 -7.84
CA LYS A 131 5.25 5.91 -7.50
C LYS A 131 5.91 5.08 -8.60
N LEU A 132 5.56 5.31 -9.87
CA LEU A 132 6.18 4.61 -11.01
C LEU A 132 7.70 4.86 -11.09
N HIS A 133 8.14 6.09 -10.90
CA HIS A 133 9.58 6.39 -10.87
C HIS A 133 10.27 5.76 -9.64
N GLY A 134 9.55 5.65 -8.51
CA GLY A 134 10.01 4.90 -7.34
C GLY A 134 10.21 3.41 -7.61
N GLU A 135 9.34 2.79 -8.43
CA GLU A 135 9.53 1.40 -8.87
C GLU A 135 10.89 1.21 -9.58
N ALA A 136 11.22 2.12 -10.50
CA ALA A 136 12.51 2.09 -11.19
C ALA A 136 13.70 2.34 -10.24
N ALA A 137 13.53 3.19 -9.23
CA ALA A 137 14.56 3.48 -8.24
C ALA A 137 14.85 2.33 -7.26
N ALA A 138 13.94 1.36 -7.15
CA ALA A 138 14.12 0.17 -6.30
C ALA A 138 15.23 -0.77 -6.81
N GLY A 139 15.54 -0.73 -8.10
CA GLY A 139 16.60 -1.52 -8.72
C GLY A 139 16.22 -2.98 -8.98
N GLU A 140 17.21 -3.77 -9.43
CA GLU A 140 16.98 -5.14 -9.92
C GLU A 140 16.77 -6.17 -8.79
N ARG A 141 17.20 -5.87 -7.57
CA ARG A 141 17.07 -6.74 -6.40
C ARG A 141 15.87 -6.36 -5.53
N ALA A 142 14.75 -6.04 -6.19
CA ALA A 142 13.54 -5.63 -5.50
C ALA A 142 12.31 -6.42 -5.92
N TRP A 143 11.46 -6.72 -4.95
CA TRP A 143 10.05 -7.01 -5.15
C TRP A 143 9.29 -5.68 -5.11
N VAL A 144 8.76 -5.27 -6.25
CA VAL A 144 7.91 -4.08 -6.35
C VAL A 144 6.46 -4.53 -6.18
N VAL A 145 5.89 -4.26 -5.03
CA VAL A 145 4.53 -4.68 -4.67
C VAL A 145 3.55 -3.56 -5.00
N ARG A 146 2.77 -3.71 -6.07
CA ARG A 146 1.64 -2.82 -6.37
C ARG A 146 0.41 -3.29 -5.61
N SER A 147 -0.20 -2.38 -4.88
CA SER A 147 -1.44 -2.62 -4.13
C SER A 147 -2.41 -1.46 -4.34
N SER A 148 -3.63 -1.57 -3.82
CA SER A 148 -4.74 -0.66 -4.10
C SER A 148 -5.51 -0.34 -2.83
N TRP A 149 -5.87 0.93 -2.63
CA TRP A 149 -6.83 1.42 -1.64
C TRP A 149 -6.58 0.89 -0.22
N LEU A 150 -5.35 1.06 0.28
CA LEU A 150 -4.93 0.52 1.56
C LEU A 150 -5.70 1.13 2.73
N PHE A 151 -6.14 0.28 3.64
CA PHE A 151 -6.75 0.66 4.91
C PHE A 151 -6.30 -0.26 6.06
N GLY A 152 -6.41 0.25 7.28
CA GLY A 152 -6.04 -0.46 8.50
C GLY A 152 -6.46 0.29 9.76
N GLU A 153 -6.06 -0.22 10.91
CA GLU A 153 -6.46 0.29 12.23
C GLU A 153 -5.77 1.60 12.59
N THR A 154 -4.63 1.87 11.98
CA THR A 154 -3.80 3.03 12.32
C THR A 154 -3.74 4.04 11.18
N GLY A 155 -3.27 5.25 11.47
CA GLY A 155 -3.08 6.30 10.48
C GLY A 155 -4.41 6.87 9.94
N HIS A 156 -4.31 7.67 8.90
CA HIS A 156 -5.45 8.25 8.19
C HIS A 156 -5.77 7.41 6.96
N ASN A 157 -7.00 6.88 6.86
CA ASN A 157 -7.48 6.12 5.72
C ASN A 157 -8.99 6.29 5.51
N PHE A 158 -9.49 5.77 4.41
CA PHE A 158 -10.89 5.91 4.02
C PHE A 158 -11.85 5.26 5.02
N VAL A 159 -11.56 4.02 5.46
CA VAL A 159 -12.43 3.28 6.40
C VAL A 159 -12.58 4.04 7.71
N ARG A 160 -11.49 4.49 8.32
CA ARG A 160 -11.53 5.29 9.54
C ARG A 160 -12.24 6.63 9.36
N THR A 161 -12.09 7.24 8.18
CA THR A 161 -12.81 8.47 7.85
C THR A 161 -14.31 8.21 7.77
N MET A 162 -14.75 7.12 7.13
CA MET A 162 -16.15 6.75 7.05
C MET A 162 -16.73 6.41 8.42
N LEU A 163 -16.03 5.65 9.26
CA LEU A 163 -16.46 5.37 10.64
C LEU A 163 -16.72 6.66 11.43
N ARG A 164 -15.79 7.62 11.37
CA ARG A 164 -15.96 8.91 12.04
C ARG A 164 -17.16 9.70 11.47
N LEU A 165 -17.24 9.82 10.15
CA LEU A 165 -18.33 10.58 9.50
C LEU A 165 -19.69 9.91 9.72
N GLY A 166 -19.75 8.57 9.69
CA GLY A 166 -20.99 7.81 9.94
C GLY A 166 -21.50 7.94 11.37
N ALA A 167 -20.60 8.13 12.35
CA ALA A 167 -20.97 8.42 13.73
C ALA A 167 -21.46 9.88 13.94
N GLU A 168 -21.03 10.80 13.07
CA GLU A 168 -21.34 12.24 13.19
C GLU A 168 -22.50 12.69 12.29
N ARG A 169 -22.88 11.93 11.25
CA ARG A 169 -23.78 12.36 10.18
C ARG A 169 -24.77 11.29 9.79
N HIS A 170 -25.95 11.70 9.32
CA HIS A 170 -26.97 10.81 8.75
C HIS A 170 -26.77 10.53 7.25
N GLU A 171 -25.91 11.30 6.58
CA GLU A 171 -25.62 11.14 5.16
C GLU A 171 -24.20 11.63 4.83
N VAL A 172 -23.50 10.88 3.97
CA VAL A 172 -22.17 11.24 3.43
C VAL A 172 -22.18 11.08 1.91
N ALA A 173 -21.67 12.09 1.19
CA ALA A 173 -21.49 12.01 -0.25
C ALA A 173 -20.19 11.28 -0.58
N VAL A 174 -20.24 10.23 -1.41
CA VAL A 174 -19.10 9.38 -1.76
C VAL A 174 -19.07 9.09 -3.25
N VAL A 175 -17.88 9.12 -3.84
CA VAL A 175 -17.64 8.87 -5.26
C VAL A 175 -18.03 7.42 -5.63
N ASP A 176 -18.75 7.29 -6.76
CA ASP A 176 -19.26 6.00 -7.25
C ASP A 176 -18.77 5.61 -8.66
N ASP A 177 -18.02 6.46 -9.32
CA ASP A 177 -17.49 6.24 -10.67
C ASP A 177 -15.99 5.86 -10.71
N GLN A 178 -15.44 5.43 -9.57
CA GLN A 178 -14.12 4.85 -9.43
C GLN A 178 -14.21 3.45 -8.84
N ARG A 179 -13.51 2.47 -9.44
CA ARG A 179 -13.47 1.07 -8.98
C ARG A 179 -12.04 0.62 -8.69
N GLY A 180 -11.85 -0.07 -7.57
CA GLY A 180 -10.55 -0.60 -7.14
C GLY A 180 -10.70 -1.77 -6.18
N CYS A 181 -9.57 -2.23 -5.63
CA CYS A 181 -9.52 -3.34 -4.68
C CYS A 181 -9.13 -2.80 -3.29
N PRO A 182 -10.10 -2.50 -2.39
CA PRO A 182 -9.75 -2.10 -1.04
C PRO A 182 -8.95 -3.21 -0.35
N THR A 183 -7.75 -2.89 0.11
CA THR A 183 -6.82 -3.91 0.63
C THR A 183 -6.48 -3.60 2.09
N TYR A 184 -6.81 -4.54 2.96
CA TYR A 184 -6.45 -4.48 4.39
C TYR A 184 -4.95 -4.70 4.57
N VAL A 185 -4.29 -3.79 5.28
CA VAL A 185 -2.82 -3.81 5.43
C VAL A 185 -2.30 -5.05 6.17
N GLY A 186 -3.09 -5.65 7.06
CA GLY A 186 -2.75 -6.92 7.72
C GLY A 186 -2.58 -8.03 6.69
N HIS A 187 -3.58 -8.24 5.83
CA HIS A 187 -3.52 -9.25 4.77
C HIS A 187 -2.39 -8.97 3.75
N LEU A 188 -2.15 -7.69 3.42
CA LEU A 188 -1.04 -7.32 2.54
C LEU A 188 0.32 -7.63 3.17
N ALA A 189 0.48 -7.39 4.47
CA ALA A 189 1.72 -7.68 5.18
C ALA A 189 2.00 -9.19 5.23
N ASP A 190 0.97 -10.01 5.52
CA ASP A 190 1.07 -11.47 5.52
C ASP A 190 1.42 -12.02 4.13
N ALA A 191 0.73 -11.56 3.08
CA ALA A 191 1.02 -11.94 1.69
C ALA A 191 2.42 -11.49 1.24
N THR A 192 2.89 -10.33 1.72
CA THR A 192 4.26 -9.86 1.48
C THR A 192 5.28 -10.78 2.14
N ARG A 193 5.01 -11.22 3.38
CA ARG A 193 5.85 -12.19 4.08
C ARG A 193 5.92 -13.51 3.32
N GLU A 194 4.77 -14.04 2.90
CA GLU A 194 4.70 -15.26 2.10
C GLU A 194 5.48 -15.15 0.80
N LEU A 195 5.32 -14.05 0.05
CA LEU A 195 6.05 -13.79 -1.20
C LEU A 195 7.57 -13.84 -1.00
N VAL A 196 8.06 -13.19 0.05
CA VAL A 196 9.50 -13.13 0.38
C VAL A 196 10.01 -14.49 0.83
N ASP A 197 9.30 -15.17 1.75
CA ASP A 197 9.74 -16.44 2.33
C ASP A 197 9.65 -17.60 1.33
N ALA A 198 8.78 -17.51 0.32
CA ALA A 198 8.75 -18.43 -0.81
C ALA A 198 9.94 -18.26 -1.79
N GLY A 199 10.78 -17.24 -1.59
CA GLY A 199 11.89 -16.94 -2.50
C GLY A 199 11.44 -16.55 -3.90
N ALA A 200 10.27 -15.88 -4.03
CA ALA A 200 9.76 -15.42 -5.31
C ALA A 200 10.78 -14.55 -6.04
N GLY A 201 10.84 -14.65 -7.38
CA GLY A 201 11.77 -13.85 -8.19
C GLY A 201 11.54 -12.35 -8.02
N PHE A 202 12.60 -11.55 -8.08
CA PHE A 202 12.51 -10.09 -8.07
C PHE A 202 11.69 -9.58 -9.26
N GLY A 203 11.13 -8.39 -9.12
CA GLY A 203 10.33 -7.71 -10.12
C GLY A 203 8.99 -7.24 -9.59
N VAL A 204 8.08 -6.86 -10.50
CA VAL A 204 6.76 -6.33 -10.15
C VAL A 204 5.81 -7.48 -9.80
N TRP A 205 5.04 -7.27 -8.72
CA TRP A 205 4.02 -8.17 -8.19
C TRP A 205 2.77 -7.38 -7.84
N HIS A 206 1.59 -7.92 -8.16
CA HIS A 206 0.33 -7.34 -7.72
C HIS A 206 -0.18 -8.10 -6.49
N LEU A 207 -0.24 -7.43 -5.34
CA LEU A 207 -0.83 -7.93 -4.09
C LEU A 207 -1.99 -7.01 -3.70
N ALA A 208 -3.20 -7.39 -4.06
CA ALA A 208 -4.43 -6.68 -3.74
C ALA A 208 -5.52 -7.67 -3.34
N ALA A 209 -6.48 -7.23 -2.54
CA ALA A 209 -7.57 -8.06 -2.10
C ALA A 209 -8.38 -8.61 -3.29
N ALA A 210 -8.96 -9.80 -3.10
CA ALA A 210 -9.91 -10.37 -4.06
C ALA A 210 -11.18 -9.52 -4.13
N GLY A 211 -11.83 -9.52 -5.30
CA GLY A 211 -13.01 -8.69 -5.57
C GLY A 211 -12.62 -7.24 -5.85
N ASP A 212 -13.62 -6.42 -6.10
CA ASP A 212 -13.51 -4.99 -6.36
C ASP A 212 -14.82 -4.30 -6.01
N CYS A 213 -14.78 -3.01 -5.74
CA CYS A 213 -15.96 -2.19 -5.46
C CYS A 213 -15.70 -0.74 -5.82
N THR A 214 -16.74 0.10 -5.71
CA THR A 214 -16.59 1.56 -5.73
C THR A 214 -16.29 2.11 -4.33
N TRP A 215 -15.86 3.38 -4.24
CA TRP A 215 -15.74 4.04 -2.94
C TRP A 215 -17.08 4.12 -2.21
N ALA A 216 -18.19 4.29 -2.95
CA ALA A 216 -19.53 4.30 -2.38
C ALA A 216 -19.90 2.93 -1.81
N ASP A 217 -19.64 1.84 -2.54
CA ASP A 217 -19.87 0.47 -2.05
C ASP A 217 -19.03 0.17 -0.78
N LEU A 218 -17.77 0.63 -0.75
CA LEU A 218 -16.92 0.48 0.43
C LEU A 218 -17.49 1.27 1.62
N ALA A 219 -17.98 2.50 1.41
CA ALA A 219 -18.56 3.30 2.47
C ALA A 219 -19.85 2.67 3.03
N GLU A 220 -20.73 2.15 2.15
CA GLU A 220 -21.93 1.41 2.57
C GLU A 220 -21.56 0.19 3.41
N ALA A 221 -20.56 -0.59 2.99
CA ALA A 221 -20.08 -1.74 3.75
C ALA A 221 -19.49 -1.35 5.11
N VAL A 222 -18.76 -0.22 5.19
CA VAL A 222 -18.25 0.31 6.47
C VAL A 222 -19.39 0.65 7.41
N PHE A 223 -20.47 1.28 6.93
CA PHE A 223 -21.62 1.64 7.75
C PHE A 223 -22.41 0.40 8.17
N GLU A 224 -22.67 -0.52 7.24
CA GLU A 224 -23.39 -1.77 7.51
C GLU A 224 -22.64 -2.66 8.52
N ASP A 225 -21.39 -3.01 8.23
CA ASP A 225 -20.59 -3.90 9.08
C ASP A 225 -20.16 -3.20 10.39
N GLY A 226 -20.11 -1.87 10.43
CA GLY A 226 -19.82 -1.05 11.62
C GLY A 226 -21.06 -0.68 12.47
N GLY A 227 -22.27 -1.08 12.04
CA GLY A 227 -23.52 -0.80 12.77
C GLY A 227 -23.88 0.69 12.83
N LEU A 228 -23.57 1.48 11.80
CA LEU A 228 -23.80 2.93 11.74
C LEU A 228 -25.02 3.27 10.89
N ASP A 229 -25.93 4.09 11.41
CA ASP A 229 -27.11 4.62 10.69
C ASP A 229 -26.73 5.87 9.88
N CYS A 230 -26.04 5.65 8.78
CA CYS A 230 -25.59 6.70 7.87
C CYS A 230 -25.79 6.27 6.42
N ARG A 231 -26.42 7.11 5.59
CA ARG A 231 -26.63 6.84 4.17
C ARG A 231 -25.47 7.32 3.33
N VAL A 232 -25.17 6.58 2.27
CA VAL A 232 -24.26 7.04 1.22
C VAL A 232 -25.06 7.72 0.12
N ARG A 233 -24.77 8.99 -0.16
CA ARG A 233 -25.21 9.68 -1.37
C ARG A 233 -24.14 9.51 -2.43
N ARG A 234 -24.43 8.72 -3.43
CA ARG A 234 -23.49 8.44 -4.53
C ARG A 234 -23.31 9.67 -5.42
N ILE A 235 -22.07 10.06 -5.66
CA ILE A 235 -21.69 11.21 -6.49
C ILE A 235 -20.62 10.82 -7.49
N THR A 236 -20.43 11.63 -8.52
CA THR A 236 -19.34 11.47 -9.48
C THR A 236 -18.03 12.08 -8.98
N THR A 237 -16.92 11.67 -9.57
CA THR A 237 -15.59 12.28 -9.37
C THR A 237 -15.63 13.80 -9.68
N VAL A 238 -16.39 14.19 -10.70
CA VAL A 238 -16.55 15.60 -11.08
C VAL A 238 -17.28 16.40 -9.98
N GLU A 239 -18.36 15.86 -9.43
CA GLU A 239 -19.08 16.49 -8.31
C GLU A 239 -18.24 16.58 -7.04
N PHE A 240 -17.35 15.59 -6.81
CA PHE A 240 -16.43 15.61 -5.68
C PHE A 240 -15.39 16.72 -5.79
N GLY A 241 -14.98 17.09 -7.02
CA GLY A 241 -14.05 18.19 -7.27
C GLY A 241 -12.61 17.89 -6.82
N ALA A 242 -12.18 16.64 -6.88
CA ALA A 242 -10.80 16.27 -6.54
C ALA A 242 -9.79 16.96 -7.48
N LYS A 243 -8.67 17.41 -6.92
CA LYS A 243 -7.64 18.12 -7.67
C LYS A 243 -6.85 17.20 -8.61
N ALA A 244 -6.38 16.08 -8.08
CA ALA A 244 -5.62 15.12 -8.86
C ALA A 244 -6.54 14.26 -9.73
N PRO A 245 -6.20 14.00 -10.99
CA PRO A 245 -6.89 13.00 -11.80
C PRO A 245 -6.71 11.62 -11.20
N ARG A 246 -7.79 10.83 -11.19
CA ARG A 246 -7.82 9.47 -10.65
C ARG A 246 -8.28 8.48 -11.71
N PRO A 247 -7.72 7.26 -11.74
CA PRO A 247 -8.18 6.22 -12.66
C PRO A 247 -9.64 5.83 -12.34
N ARG A 248 -10.46 5.65 -13.38
CA ARG A 248 -11.85 5.17 -13.21
C ARG A 248 -11.89 3.72 -12.75
N THR A 249 -10.95 2.91 -13.24
CA THR A 249 -10.80 1.50 -12.87
C THR A 249 -9.34 1.21 -12.61
N SER A 250 -9.02 0.78 -11.39
CA SER A 250 -7.66 0.42 -10.99
C SER A 250 -7.60 -0.95 -10.32
N ILE A 251 -8.46 -1.86 -10.77
CA ILE A 251 -8.53 -3.23 -10.27
C ILE A 251 -7.21 -3.93 -10.59
N LEU A 252 -6.57 -4.53 -9.59
CA LEU A 252 -5.34 -5.31 -9.75
C LEU A 252 -5.63 -6.81 -9.64
N ARG A 253 -4.94 -7.61 -10.47
CA ARG A 253 -4.84 -9.06 -10.35
C ARG A 253 -3.42 -9.49 -10.65
N SER A 254 -2.98 -10.62 -10.10
CA SER A 254 -1.68 -11.18 -10.46
C SER A 254 -1.82 -12.24 -11.54
N GLU A 255 -0.95 -12.19 -12.54
CA GLU A 255 -0.76 -13.26 -13.54
C GLU A 255 0.45 -14.15 -13.23
N LYS A 256 1.17 -13.85 -12.14
CA LYS A 256 2.42 -14.53 -11.73
C LYS A 256 2.24 -15.58 -10.65
N GLY A 257 1.00 -15.82 -10.18
CA GLY A 257 0.76 -16.70 -9.03
C GLY A 257 1.23 -16.09 -7.72
N ALA A 258 1.00 -14.80 -7.53
CA ALA A 258 1.26 -14.14 -6.25
C ALA A 258 0.37 -14.73 -5.14
N PRO A 259 0.76 -14.62 -3.86
CA PRO A 259 -0.10 -14.98 -2.74
C PRO A 259 -1.48 -14.34 -2.87
N GLU A 260 -2.53 -15.13 -2.71
CA GLU A 260 -3.92 -14.65 -2.82
C GLU A 260 -4.34 -13.97 -1.51
N LEU A 261 -4.81 -12.73 -1.60
CA LEU A 261 -5.39 -12.05 -0.46
C LEU A 261 -6.90 -12.37 -0.36
N PRO A 262 -7.47 -12.41 0.86
CA PRO A 262 -8.90 -12.58 1.07
C PRO A 262 -9.75 -11.56 0.31
N TYR A 263 -11.06 -11.84 0.19
CA TYR A 263 -12.01 -10.90 -0.37
C TYR A 263 -12.00 -9.58 0.41
N TRP A 264 -12.11 -8.45 -0.27
CA TRP A 264 -11.93 -7.11 0.33
C TRP A 264 -12.82 -6.88 1.56
N ARG A 265 -14.08 -7.40 1.55
CA ARG A 265 -15.00 -7.23 2.68
C ARG A 265 -14.60 -8.07 3.90
N ASP A 266 -13.92 -9.20 3.71
CA ASP A 266 -13.37 -9.97 4.84
C ASP A 266 -12.22 -9.20 5.50
N GLY A 267 -11.39 -8.51 4.69
CA GLY A 267 -10.39 -7.57 5.20
C GLY A 267 -11.01 -6.39 5.94
N LEU A 268 -12.14 -5.85 5.44
CA LEU A 268 -12.88 -4.80 6.14
C LEU A 268 -13.37 -5.29 7.51
N ARG A 269 -13.99 -6.47 7.59
CA ARG A 269 -14.47 -7.05 8.85
C ARG A 269 -13.33 -7.30 9.83
N ALA A 270 -12.20 -7.80 9.36
CA ALA A 270 -11.01 -7.99 10.20
C ALA A 270 -10.52 -6.65 10.79
N CYS A 271 -10.45 -5.58 9.98
CA CYS A 271 -10.10 -4.25 10.42
C CYS A 271 -11.10 -3.67 11.43
N LEU A 272 -12.42 -3.83 11.16
CA LEU A 272 -13.48 -3.35 12.05
C LEU A 272 -13.44 -4.06 13.41
N ALA A 273 -13.28 -5.39 13.42
CA ALA A 273 -13.13 -6.17 14.65
C ALA A 273 -11.92 -5.70 15.48
N ALA A 274 -10.77 -5.46 14.84
CA ALA A 274 -9.58 -4.94 15.52
C ALA A 274 -9.78 -3.52 16.07
N LEU A 275 -10.70 -2.73 15.48
CA LEU A 275 -11.09 -1.39 15.96
C LEU A 275 -12.21 -1.45 17.03
N GLY A 276 -12.74 -2.64 17.36
CA GLY A 276 -13.80 -2.83 18.34
C GLY A 276 -15.22 -2.62 17.80
N TYR A 277 -15.41 -2.68 16.48
CA TYR A 277 -16.71 -2.72 15.81
C TYR A 277 -17.08 -4.18 15.49
N GLY A 278 -18.32 -4.59 15.71
CA GLY A 278 -18.82 -5.93 15.42
C GLY A 278 -19.70 -6.48 16.51
#